data_7f5e73718730be734ff7debf06238834
#
_entry.id   7f5e73718730be734ff7debf06238834
#
_cell.length_a   1.000
_cell.length_b   1.000
_cell.length_c   1.000
_cell.angle_alpha   90.00
_cell.angle_beta   90.00
_cell.angle_gamma   90.00
#
_symmetry.space_group_name_H-M   'P 1'
#
loop_
_entity.id
_entity.type
_entity.pdbx_description
1 polymer ?
#
loop_
_entity_poly.entity_id
_entity_poly.type
_entity_poly.pdbx_seq_one_letter_code
_entity_poly.pdbx_strand_id
1 'polypeptide(L)'
;MDIRYDFAALNGAADNCSTAAKNMMSELDGLKTGIQPLVASWEGSAQTAYLARQAEWESAADDLKGLLTRIEGALREAALRMQAREAANRAKFE
;
A
#
# COMPACT_ATOMS: atom_id res chain seq x y z
N MET A 1 -16.74 -8.45 22.53
CA MET A 1 -16.29 -8.43 21.12
C MET A 1 -15.59 -9.74 20.81
N ASP A 2 -15.92 -10.35 19.68
CA ASP A 2 -15.33 -11.62 19.28
C ASP A 2 -13.91 -11.39 18.75
N ILE A 3 -12.92 -12.03 19.38
CA ILE A 3 -11.51 -11.93 18.99
C ILE A 3 -11.27 -12.43 17.56
N ARG A 4 -12.04 -13.44 17.12
CA ARG A 4 -11.94 -13.95 15.74
C ARG A 4 -12.31 -12.88 14.72
N TYR A 5 -13.32 -12.09 15.05
CA TYR A 5 -13.71 -10.97 14.21
C TYR A 5 -12.57 -9.94 14.12
N ASP A 6 -11.89 -9.68 15.24
CA ASP A 6 -10.77 -8.74 15.28
C ASP A 6 -9.58 -9.22 14.43
N PHE A 7 -9.28 -10.54 14.45
CA PHE A 7 -8.25 -11.10 13.57
C PHE A 7 -8.61 -10.89 12.10
N ALA A 8 -9.85 -11.21 11.75
CA ALA A 8 -10.32 -11.07 10.39
C ALA A 8 -10.29 -9.62 9.95
N ALA A 9 -10.68 -8.69 10.83
CA ALA A 9 -10.66 -7.27 10.55
C ALA A 9 -9.24 -6.76 10.32
N LEU A 10 -8.27 -7.17 11.15
CA LEU A 10 -6.88 -6.77 11.00
C LEU A 10 -6.25 -7.32 9.73
N ASN A 11 -6.48 -8.60 9.44
CA ASN A 11 -5.97 -9.21 8.21
C ASN A 11 -6.64 -8.63 6.97
N GLY A 12 -7.94 -8.32 7.04
CA GLY A 12 -8.66 -7.64 5.98
C GLY A 12 -8.11 -6.25 5.72
N ALA A 13 -7.79 -5.50 6.78
CA ALA A 13 -7.16 -4.18 6.65
C ALA A 13 -5.77 -4.29 6.01
N ALA A 14 -4.99 -5.31 6.38
CA ALA A 14 -3.69 -5.57 5.77
C ALA A 14 -3.81 -5.87 4.28
N ASP A 15 -4.80 -6.69 3.90
CA ASP A 15 -5.09 -7.00 2.49
C ASP A 15 -5.48 -5.74 1.73
N ASN A 16 -6.27 -4.86 2.34
CA ASN A 16 -6.66 -3.59 1.74
C ASN A 16 -5.45 -2.69 1.50
N CYS A 17 -4.50 -2.64 2.42
CA CYS A 17 -3.26 -1.88 2.23
C CYS A 17 -2.44 -2.43 1.06
N SER A 18 -2.32 -3.75 0.96
CA SER A 18 -1.61 -4.40 -0.13
C SER A 18 -2.27 -4.11 -1.48
N THR A 19 -3.60 -4.23 -1.54
CA THR A 19 -4.38 -3.95 -2.75
C THR A 19 -4.25 -2.48 -3.16
N ALA A 20 -4.36 -1.56 -2.20
CA ALA A 20 -4.23 -0.13 -2.46
C ALA A 20 -2.86 0.20 -3.06
N ALA A 21 -1.78 -0.39 -2.52
CA ALA A 21 -0.44 -0.18 -3.04
C ALA A 21 -0.31 -0.67 -4.48
N LYS A 22 -0.83 -1.86 -4.79
CA LYS A 22 -0.80 -2.42 -6.13
C LYS A 22 -1.60 -1.57 -7.12
N ASN A 23 -2.80 -1.17 -6.71
CA ASN A 23 -3.68 -0.35 -7.56
C ASN A 23 -3.05 1.01 -7.85
N MET A 24 -2.46 1.64 -6.85
CA MET A 24 -1.78 2.93 -7.00
C MET A 24 -0.64 2.84 -8.02
N MET A 25 0.20 1.81 -7.90
CA MET A 25 1.33 1.62 -8.82
C MET A 25 0.85 1.33 -10.24
N SER A 26 -0.22 0.52 -10.38
CA SER A 26 -0.81 0.21 -11.68
C SER A 26 -1.41 1.45 -12.35
N GLU A 27 -2.14 2.27 -11.59
CA GLU A 27 -2.73 3.50 -12.09
C GLU A 27 -1.66 4.52 -12.50
N LEU A 28 -0.59 4.62 -11.72
CA LEU A 28 0.52 5.52 -12.03
C LEU A 28 1.22 5.10 -13.32
N ASP A 29 1.48 3.78 -13.49
CA ASP A 29 2.06 3.24 -14.71
C ASP A 29 1.16 3.49 -15.91
N GLY A 30 -0.15 3.29 -15.78
CA GLY A 30 -1.11 3.55 -16.84
C GLY A 30 -1.13 5.01 -17.25
N LEU A 31 -1.12 5.91 -16.28
CA LEU A 31 -1.08 7.34 -16.54
C LEU A 31 0.21 7.74 -17.27
N LYS A 32 1.34 7.26 -16.79
CA LYS A 32 2.65 7.50 -17.37
C LYS A 32 2.71 7.04 -18.84
N THR A 33 2.23 5.83 -19.10
CA THR A 33 2.19 5.25 -20.44
C THR A 33 1.26 6.06 -21.35
N GLY A 34 0.09 6.44 -20.85
CA GLY A 34 -0.91 7.18 -21.62
C GLY A 34 -0.46 8.59 -22.01
N ILE A 35 0.29 9.26 -21.13
CA ILE A 35 0.73 10.64 -21.37
C ILE A 35 2.06 10.72 -22.14
N GLN A 36 2.81 9.63 -22.19
CA GLN A 36 4.15 9.62 -22.80
C GLN A 36 4.19 10.13 -24.25
N PRO A 37 3.27 9.72 -25.15
CA PRO A 37 3.27 10.25 -26.52
C PRO A 37 3.03 11.75 -26.57
N LEU A 38 2.18 12.28 -25.66
CA LEU A 38 1.88 13.69 -25.58
C LEU A 38 3.12 14.48 -25.14
N VAL A 39 3.79 14.00 -24.08
CA VAL A 39 5.02 14.63 -23.55
C VAL A 39 6.12 14.65 -24.62
N ALA A 40 6.24 13.58 -25.39
CA ALA A 40 7.24 13.49 -26.46
C ALA A 40 7.02 14.56 -27.54
N SER A 41 5.78 15.04 -27.70
CA SER A 41 5.46 16.10 -28.64
C SER A 41 5.73 17.52 -28.12
N TRP A 42 5.97 17.67 -26.83
CA TRP A 42 6.23 18.96 -26.21
C TRP A 42 7.67 19.43 -26.44
N GLU A 43 7.85 20.73 -26.51
CA GLU A 43 9.17 21.31 -26.68
C GLU A 43 9.85 21.67 -25.38
N GLY A 44 11.15 21.53 -25.36
CA GLY A 44 12.14 22.09 -24.44
C GLY A 44 11.71 22.18 -22.97
N SER A 45 11.38 23.38 -22.54
CA SER A 45 11.14 23.68 -21.12
C SER A 45 9.88 23.02 -20.57
N ALA A 46 8.83 22.88 -21.39
CA ALA A 46 7.60 22.22 -20.95
C ALA A 46 7.83 20.73 -20.70
N GLN A 47 8.55 20.06 -21.59
CA GLN A 47 8.90 18.65 -21.45
C GLN A 47 9.78 18.43 -20.21
N THR A 48 10.81 19.25 -20.04
CA THR A 48 11.71 19.17 -18.88
C THR A 48 10.95 19.37 -17.56
N ALA A 49 10.08 20.37 -17.50
CA ALA A 49 9.28 20.65 -16.31
C ALA A 49 8.37 19.48 -15.98
N TYR A 50 7.71 18.88 -16.97
CA TYR A 50 6.84 17.73 -16.74
C TYR A 50 7.62 16.52 -16.24
N LEU A 51 8.77 16.21 -16.88
CA LEU A 51 9.58 15.05 -16.49
C LEU A 51 10.08 15.20 -15.04
N ALA A 52 10.42 16.42 -14.62
CA ALA A 52 10.79 16.69 -13.22
C ALA A 52 9.64 16.39 -12.27
N ARG A 53 8.42 16.81 -12.60
CA ARG A 53 7.22 16.53 -11.80
C ARG A 53 6.92 15.04 -11.77
N GLN A 54 7.06 14.36 -12.89
CA GLN A 54 6.86 12.90 -12.95
C GLN A 54 7.82 12.17 -12.01
N ALA A 55 9.09 12.57 -11.98
CA ALA A 55 10.07 11.99 -11.08
C ALA A 55 9.68 12.22 -9.61
N GLU A 56 9.17 13.41 -9.26
CA GLU A 56 8.67 13.69 -7.91
C GLU A 56 7.48 12.79 -7.56
N TRP A 57 6.54 12.60 -8.47
CA TRP A 57 5.38 11.75 -8.26
C TRP A 57 5.79 10.28 -8.08
N GLU A 58 6.73 9.80 -8.86
CA GLU A 58 7.23 8.43 -8.74
C GLU A 58 7.90 8.22 -7.39
N SER A 59 8.68 9.18 -6.93
CA SER A 59 9.34 9.12 -5.63
C SER A 59 8.31 9.11 -4.50
N ALA A 60 7.30 9.99 -4.57
CA ALA A 60 6.22 10.04 -3.59
C ALA A 60 5.41 8.75 -3.55
N ALA A 61 5.15 8.16 -4.73
CA ALA A 61 4.44 6.89 -4.84
C ALA A 61 5.23 5.74 -4.21
N ASP A 62 6.54 5.70 -4.41
CA ASP A 62 7.41 4.70 -3.80
C ASP A 62 7.42 4.84 -2.28
N ASP A 63 7.47 6.07 -1.76
CA ASP A 63 7.42 6.33 -0.32
C ASP A 63 6.10 5.87 0.26
N LEU A 64 4.99 6.14 -0.41
CA LEU A 64 3.66 5.73 0.04
C LEU A 64 3.52 4.21 -0.01
N LYS A 65 4.03 3.56 -1.06
CA LYS A 65 4.05 2.11 -1.16
C LYS A 65 4.81 1.49 0.02
N GLY A 66 5.97 2.04 0.36
CA GLY A 66 6.77 1.59 1.50
C GLY A 66 6.01 1.74 2.81
N LEU A 67 5.31 2.87 3.00
CA LEU A 67 4.48 3.10 4.17
C LEU A 67 3.34 2.08 4.26
N LEU A 68 2.63 1.85 3.16
CA LEU A 68 1.54 0.88 3.12
C LEU A 68 2.02 -0.54 3.43
N THR A 69 3.19 -0.91 2.92
CA THR A 69 3.81 -2.21 3.22
C THR A 69 4.12 -2.35 4.71
N ARG A 70 4.62 -1.29 5.35
CA ARG A 70 4.90 -1.30 6.79
C ARG A 70 3.62 -1.38 7.61
N ILE A 71 2.56 -0.68 7.20
CA ILE A 71 1.26 -0.75 7.86
C ILE A 71 0.68 -2.17 7.72
N GLU A 72 0.78 -2.76 6.54
CA GLU A 72 0.34 -4.14 6.30
C GLU A 72 1.05 -5.10 7.26
N GLY A 73 2.38 -5.00 7.35
CA GLY A 73 3.17 -5.84 8.25
C GLY A 73 2.78 -5.67 9.71
N ALA A 74 2.57 -4.42 10.15
CA ALA A 74 2.15 -4.13 11.52
C ALA A 74 0.77 -4.71 11.84
N LEU A 75 -0.16 -4.63 10.88
CA LEU A 75 -1.52 -5.18 11.05
C LEU A 75 -1.49 -6.70 11.15
N ARG A 76 -0.70 -7.36 10.31
CA ARG A 76 -0.57 -8.82 10.36
C ARG A 76 0.10 -9.29 11.66
N GLU A 77 1.11 -8.57 12.11
CA GLU A 77 1.76 -8.86 13.39
C GLU A 77 0.79 -8.69 14.55
N ALA A 78 -0.01 -7.64 14.54
CA ALA A 78 -1.05 -7.42 15.57
C ALA A 78 -2.06 -8.57 15.58
N ALA A 79 -2.47 -9.06 14.41
CA ALA A 79 -3.39 -10.19 14.30
C ALA A 79 -2.78 -11.47 14.90
N LEU A 80 -1.49 -11.72 14.62
CA LEU A 80 -0.78 -12.87 15.17
C LEU A 80 -0.67 -12.80 16.70
N ARG A 81 -0.39 -11.61 17.24
CA ARG A 81 -0.32 -11.40 18.69
C ARG A 81 -1.66 -11.65 19.36
N MET A 82 -2.75 -11.18 18.76
CA MET A 82 -4.11 -11.42 19.27
C MET A 82 -4.44 -12.91 19.26
N GLN A 83 -4.08 -13.60 18.17
CA GLN A 83 -4.30 -15.03 18.04
C GLN A 83 -3.52 -15.82 19.11
N ALA A 84 -2.28 -15.46 19.33
CA ALA A 84 -1.45 -16.09 20.35
C ALA A 84 -2.02 -15.87 21.75
N ARG A 85 -2.52 -14.67 22.02
CA ARG A 85 -3.13 -14.30 23.29
C ARG A 85 -4.42 -15.11 23.53
N GLU A 86 -5.23 -15.26 22.50
CA GLU A 86 -6.45 -16.07 22.57
C GLU A 86 -6.13 -17.54 22.89
N ALA A 87 -5.14 -18.09 22.18
CA ALA A 87 -4.70 -19.47 22.41
C ALA A 87 -4.19 -19.67 23.84
N ALA A 88 -3.41 -18.72 24.37
CA ALA A 88 -2.92 -18.77 25.75
C ALA A 88 -4.06 -18.69 26.75
N ASN A 89 -5.06 -17.84 26.51
CA ASN A 89 -6.23 -17.73 27.37
C ASN A 89 -7.06 -19.02 27.38
N ARG A 90 -7.25 -19.63 26.22
CA ARG A 90 -7.94 -20.92 26.10
C ARG A 90 -7.25 -22.00 26.92
N ALA A 91 -5.95 -22.09 26.81
CA ALA A 91 -5.17 -23.09 27.54
C ALA A 91 -5.32 -22.96 29.05
N LYS A 92 -5.52 -21.74 29.55
CA LYS A 92 -5.72 -21.50 30.98
C LYS A 92 -7.06 -22.03 31.50
N PHE A 93 -8.07 -22.08 30.64
CA PHE A 93 -9.43 -22.44 31.04
C PHE A 93 -9.84 -23.84 30.59
N GLU A 94 -8.97 -24.52 29.89
CA GLU A 94 -9.16 -25.93 29.53
C GLU A 94 -8.34 -26.83 30.43
#